data_f2f365cf6f7805cdf30e36d21fd3d2be
#
_entry.id   f2f365cf6f7805cdf30e36d21fd3d2be
#
_cell.length_a   1.000
_cell.length_b   1.000
_cell.length_c   1.000
_cell.angle_alpha   90.00
_cell.angle_beta   90.00
_cell.angle_gamma   90.00
#
_symmetry.space_group_name_H-M   'P 1'
#
loop_
_entity.id
_entity.type
_entity.pdbx_description
1 polymer ?
#
loop_
_entity_poly.entity_id
_entity_poly.type
_entity_poly.pdbx_seq_one_letter_code
_entity_poly.pdbx_strand_id
1 'polypeptide(L)'
;FGKSNDEAKYIITGNNRDVNRYKWNFNNITTKLKDKKSKQSIFYRNIGALLEIKRKQKAFHPNASRINISLGPKIFCFKRISKDKKQSIICMTNLSSKIQTPNFKKIGSYRDLLNSNLKFREGNSVILKPFQTVWLTNN
;
A
#
# COMPACT_ATOMS: atom_id res chain seq x y z
N PHE A 1 -13.77 0.40 6.55
CA PHE A 1 -14.55 1.64 6.51
C PHE A 1 -14.80 2.26 7.89
N GLY A 2 -14.12 1.77 8.95
CA GLY A 2 -14.12 2.42 10.26
C GLY A 2 -15.47 2.41 10.99
N LYS A 3 -16.22 1.32 10.91
CA LYS A 3 -17.34 1.07 11.82
C LYS A 3 -16.81 0.48 13.13
N SER A 4 -17.44 0.86 14.24
CA SER A 4 -17.24 0.20 15.52
C SER A 4 -17.72 -1.26 15.45
N ASN A 5 -17.19 -2.09 16.31
CA ASN A 5 -17.66 -3.47 16.49
C ASN A 5 -19.14 -3.49 16.89
N ASP A 6 -19.82 -4.55 16.50
CA ASP A 6 -21.22 -4.79 16.90
C ASP A 6 -21.24 -5.74 18.11
N GLU A 7 -20.91 -5.20 19.27
CA GLU A 7 -20.84 -5.96 20.52
C GLU A 7 -22.24 -6.47 20.95
N ALA A 8 -23.30 -5.68 20.69
CA ALA A 8 -24.65 -6.05 21.01
C ALA A 8 -25.06 -7.34 20.27
N LYS A 9 -24.65 -7.46 19.01
CA LYS A 9 -24.93 -8.68 18.23
C LYS A 9 -24.16 -9.89 18.75
N TYR A 10 -22.92 -9.71 19.20
CA TYR A 10 -22.13 -10.77 19.82
C TYR A 10 -22.79 -11.29 21.09
N ILE A 11 -23.29 -10.40 21.94
CA ILE A 11 -24.01 -10.80 23.18
C ILE A 11 -25.20 -11.72 22.85
N ILE A 12 -25.91 -11.43 21.75
CA ILE A 12 -27.09 -12.23 21.33
C ILE A 12 -26.68 -13.57 20.71
N THR A 13 -25.64 -13.58 19.86
CA THR A 13 -25.30 -14.72 19.02
C THR A 13 -24.19 -15.61 19.59
N GLY A 14 -23.38 -15.10 20.52
CA GLY A 14 -22.14 -15.75 20.99
C GLY A 14 -21.06 -15.92 19.93
N ASN A 15 -21.24 -15.37 18.72
CA ASN A 15 -20.36 -15.60 17.60
C ASN A 15 -19.37 -14.45 17.45
N ASN A 16 -18.08 -14.72 17.72
CA ASN A 16 -17.00 -13.75 17.59
C ASN A 16 -16.91 -13.06 16.21
N ARG A 17 -17.39 -13.72 15.15
CA ARG A 17 -17.41 -13.13 13.80
C ARG A 17 -18.41 -11.98 13.69
N ASP A 18 -19.45 -11.95 14.48
CA ASP A 18 -20.46 -10.90 14.44
C ASP A 18 -19.92 -9.57 14.97
N VAL A 19 -18.95 -9.57 15.92
CA VAL A 19 -18.29 -8.37 16.42
C VAL A 19 -17.66 -7.56 15.28
N ASN A 20 -16.97 -8.25 14.34
CA ASN A 20 -16.15 -7.61 13.31
C ASN A 20 -16.86 -7.45 11.96
N ARG A 21 -18.10 -7.91 11.85
CA ARG A 21 -18.86 -7.91 10.59
C ARG A 21 -20.09 -7.03 10.64
N TYR A 22 -19.95 -5.82 11.13
CA TYR A 22 -21.02 -4.85 11.09
C TYR A 22 -21.51 -4.65 9.66
N LYS A 23 -22.79 -4.87 9.43
CA LYS A 23 -23.42 -4.67 8.11
C LYS A 23 -23.68 -3.18 7.91
N TRP A 24 -23.15 -2.63 6.83
CA TRP A 24 -23.49 -1.28 6.40
C TRP A 24 -24.89 -1.25 5.80
N ASN A 25 -25.66 -0.25 6.19
CA ASN A 25 -26.86 0.11 5.44
C ASN A 25 -26.44 0.76 4.12
N PHE A 26 -27.03 0.32 2.99
CA PHE A 26 -26.65 0.78 1.66
C PHE A 26 -26.78 2.32 1.50
N ASN A 27 -27.87 2.90 1.98
CA ASN A 27 -28.10 4.34 1.89
C ASN A 27 -27.04 5.13 2.70
N ASN A 28 -26.74 4.66 3.91
CA ASN A 28 -25.74 5.29 4.77
C ASN A 28 -24.35 5.27 4.16
N ILE A 29 -23.89 4.13 3.62
CA ILE A 29 -22.58 4.07 3.00
C ILE A 29 -22.52 4.89 1.72
N THR A 30 -23.57 4.87 0.90
CA THR A 30 -23.66 5.65 -0.33
C THR A 30 -23.58 7.16 -0.05
N THR A 31 -24.30 7.65 0.94
CA THR A 31 -24.22 9.04 1.38
C THR A 31 -22.81 9.42 1.81
N LYS A 32 -22.17 8.56 2.63
CA LYS A 32 -20.77 8.78 3.06
C LYS A 32 -19.77 8.76 1.90
N LEU A 33 -19.97 7.92 0.90
CA LEU A 33 -19.08 7.85 -0.27
C LEU A 33 -19.26 9.06 -1.20
N LYS A 34 -20.47 9.62 -1.29
CA LYS A 34 -20.74 10.86 -2.03
C LYS A 34 -20.11 12.09 -1.37
N ASP A 35 -20.03 12.12 -0.06
CA ASP A 35 -19.33 13.19 0.68
C ASP A 35 -17.81 13.02 0.55
N LYS A 36 -17.20 13.84 -0.32
CA LYS A 36 -15.75 13.83 -0.61
C LYS A 36 -14.87 14.08 0.61
N LYS A 37 -15.40 14.70 1.67
CA LYS A 37 -14.67 15.00 2.93
C LYS A 37 -14.79 13.88 3.96
N SER A 38 -15.71 12.94 3.77
CA SER A 38 -15.88 11.82 4.70
C SER A 38 -14.64 10.90 4.70
N LYS A 39 -14.30 10.36 5.87
CA LYS A 39 -13.19 9.38 6.01
C LYS A 39 -13.40 8.17 5.09
N GLN A 40 -14.63 7.72 4.92
CA GLN A 40 -14.99 6.59 4.06
C GLN A 40 -14.71 6.88 2.59
N SER A 41 -15.10 8.07 2.10
CA SER A 41 -14.85 8.49 0.72
C SER A 41 -13.35 8.68 0.44
N ILE A 42 -12.61 9.31 1.36
CA ILE A 42 -11.16 9.50 1.25
C ILE A 42 -10.47 8.13 1.16
N PHE A 43 -10.78 7.21 2.09
CA PHE A 43 -10.21 5.87 2.09
C PHE A 43 -10.54 5.10 0.81
N TYR A 44 -11.80 5.11 0.37
CA TYR A 44 -12.24 4.42 -0.83
C TYR A 44 -11.49 4.91 -2.08
N ARG A 45 -11.38 6.23 -2.25
CA ARG A 45 -10.66 6.83 -3.38
C ARG A 45 -9.16 6.50 -3.36
N ASN A 46 -8.54 6.57 -2.19
CA ASN A 46 -7.11 6.27 -2.06
C ASN A 46 -6.81 4.80 -2.39
N ILE A 47 -7.60 3.86 -1.87
CA ILE A 47 -7.46 2.44 -2.22
C ILE A 47 -7.74 2.21 -3.71
N GLY A 48 -8.78 2.85 -4.27
CA GLY A 48 -9.06 2.78 -5.71
C GLY A 48 -7.88 3.24 -6.55
N ALA A 49 -7.29 4.37 -6.22
CA ALA A 49 -6.11 4.90 -6.91
C ALA A 49 -4.90 3.93 -6.83
N LEU A 50 -4.64 3.35 -5.67
CA LEU A 50 -3.58 2.34 -5.51
C LEU A 50 -3.84 1.09 -6.37
N LEU A 51 -5.07 0.61 -6.42
CA LEU A 51 -5.46 -0.54 -7.24
C LEU A 51 -5.33 -0.24 -8.73
N GLU A 52 -5.67 0.96 -9.18
CA GLU A 52 -5.48 1.40 -10.55
C GLU A 52 -3.99 1.44 -10.95
N ILE A 53 -3.12 1.97 -10.08
CA ILE A 53 -1.68 1.95 -10.32
C ILE A 53 -1.20 0.49 -10.40
N LYS A 54 -1.57 -0.34 -9.42
CA LYS A 54 -1.18 -1.75 -9.34
C LYS A 54 -1.60 -2.54 -10.59
N ARG A 55 -2.83 -2.36 -11.06
CA ARG A 55 -3.39 -3.08 -12.22
C ARG A 55 -2.60 -2.85 -13.51
N LYS A 56 -2.00 -1.68 -13.66
CA LYS A 56 -1.19 -1.31 -14.83
C LYS A 56 0.21 -1.91 -14.81
N GLN A 57 0.63 -2.55 -13.72
CA GLN A 57 2.00 -3.04 -13.58
C GLN A 57 2.08 -4.57 -13.76
N LYS A 58 2.79 -5.01 -14.80
CA LYS A 58 3.04 -6.44 -15.06
C LYS A 58 3.76 -7.14 -13.92
N ALA A 59 4.65 -6.43 -13.21
CA ALA A 59 5.37 -6.95 -12.06
C ALA A 59 4.46 -7.23 -10.84
N PHE A 60 3.23 -6.70 -10.79
CA PHE A 60 2.25 -7.02 -9.76
C PHE A 60 1.29 -8.16 -10.14
N HIS A 61 1.47 -8.77 -11.30
CA HIS A 61 0.70 -9.97 -11.66
C HIS A 61 0.92 -11.09 -10.61
N PRO A 62 -0.08 -11.90 -10.25
CA PRO A 62 0.06 -12.99 -9.28
C PRO A 62 1.26 -13.91 -9.56
N ASN A 63 1.48 -14.27 -10.82
CA ASN A 63 2.56 -15.15 -11.26
C ASN A 63 3.93 -14.47 -11.43
N ALA A 64 4.06 -13.18 -11.07
CA ALA A 64 5.33 -12.49 -11.08
C ALA A 64 6.19 -12.96 -9.89
N SER A 65 7.51 -13.08 -10.09
CA SER A 65 8.41 -13.50 -9.02
C SER A 65 8.54 -12.42 -7.93
N ARG A 66 8.84 -12.88 -6.71
CA ARG A 66 9.08 -12.01 -5.56
C ARG A 66 10.41 -12.39 -4.92
N ILE A 67 11.22 -11.38 -4.62
CA ILE A 67 12.50 -11.49 -3.92
C ILE A 67 12.42 -10.57 -2.71
N ASN A 68 12.60 -11.10 -1.51
CA ASN A 68 12.69 -10.30 -0.29
C ASN A 68 14.09 -9.67 -0.22
N ILE A 69 14.15 -8.41 0.23
CA ILE A 69 15.38 -7.64 0.38
C ILE A 69 15.50 -7.21 1.83
N SER A 70 16.56 -7.59 2.52
CA SER A 70 16.81 -7.18 3.90
C SER A 70 17.51 -5.83 3.92
N LEU A 71 16.86 -4.81 4.49
CA LEU A 71 17.39 -3.44 4.66
C LEU A 71 17.33 -3.00 6.13
N GLY A 72 17.34 -3.97 7.05
CA GLY A 72 17.23 -3.75 8.48
C GLY A 72 15.78 -3.89 9.01
N PRO A 73 15.61 -3.95 10.34
CA PRO A 73 14.35 -4.33 10.98
C PRO A 73 13.22 -3.31 10.82
N LYS A 74 13.54 -2.09 10.45
CA LYS A 74 12.56 -0.98 10.29
C LYS A 74 12.06 -0.80 8.87
N ILE A 75 12.61 -1.56 7.90
CA ILE A 75 12.26 -1.44 6.49
C ILE A 75 11.72 -2.77 5.99
N PHE A 76 10.48 -2.78 5.57
CA PHE A 76 9.93 -3.90 4.81
C PHE A 76 10.20 -3.66 3.33
N CYS A 77 10.98 -4.54 2.71
CA CYS A 77 11.37 -4.38 1.31
C CYS A 77 11.31 -5.70 0.55
N PHE A 78 10.75 -5.63 -0.66
CA PHE A 78 10.79 -6.72 -1.61
C PHE A 78 10.80 -6.20 -3.05
N LYS A 79 11.33 -7.00 -3.97
CA LYS A 79 11.32 -6.75 -5.41
C LYS A 79 10.33 -7.70 -6.09
N ARG A 80 9.51 -7.15 -6.98
CA ARG A 80 8.67 -7.92 -7.91
C ARG A 80 9.27 -7.84 -9.29
N ILE A 81 9.27 -8.95 -10.03
CA ILE A 81 9.78 -9.01 -11.40
C ILE A 81 8.70 -9.66 -12.26
N SER A 82 8.29 -8.99 -13.33
CA SER A 82 7.30 -9.51 -14.27
C SER A 82 7.78 -10.82 -14.91
N LYS A 83 6.84 -11.67 -15.36
CA LYS A 83 7.14 -12.96 -15.98
C LYS A 83 8.05 -12.82 -17.20
N ASP A 84 7.86 -11.77 -18.00
CA ASP A 84 8.68 -11.44 -19.18
C ASP A 84 10.02 -10.75 -18.82
N LYS A 85 10.30 -10.58 -17.52
CA LYS A 85 11.49 -9.91 -16.95
C LYS A 85 11.72 -8.47 -17.41
N LYS A 86 10.75 -7.87 -18.14
CA LYS A 86 10.89 -6.51 -18.69
C LYS A 86 10.57 -5.41 -17.66
N GLN A 87 9.86 -5.74 -16.60
CA GLN A 87 9.54 -4.78 -15.54
C GLN A 87 9.96 -5.32 -14.17
N SER A 88 10.60 -4.47 -13.39
CA SER A 88 10.81 -4.73 -11.97
C SER A 88 10.32 -3.57 -11.12
N ILE A 89 9.75 -3.89 -9.96
CA ILE A 89 9.27 -2.91 -9.00
C ILE A 89 9.83 -3.28 -7.62
N ILE A 90 10.44 -2.31 -6.97
CA ILE A 90 10.91 -2.43 -5.60
C ILE A 90 9.89 -1.73 -4.70
N CYS A 91 9.29 -2.50 -3.82
CA CYS A 91 8.37 -1.98 -2.81
C CYS A 91 9.13 -1.82 -1.50
N MET A 92 9.18 -0.60 -0.98
CA MET A 92 9.77 -0.31 0.32
C MET A 92 8.76 0.39 1.22
N THR A 93 8.71 -0.03 2.48
CA THR A 93 7.87 0.60 3.51
C THR A 93 8.70 0.84 4.76
N ASN A 94 8.71 2.06 5.25
CA ASN A 94 9.24 2.38 6.57
C ASN A 94 8.19 1.98 7.62
N LEU A 95 8.54 1.01 8.48
CA LEU A 95 7.67 0.50 9.54
C LEU A 95 7.84 1.26 10.86
N SER A 96 8.53 2.40 10.85
CA SER A 96 8.84 3.16 12.06
C SER A 96 8.31 4.59 12.02
N SER A 97 8.21 5.21 13.20
CA SER A 97 7.84 6.61 13.38
C SER A 97 9.00 7.60 13.14
N LYS A 98 10.17 7.13 12.72
CA LYS A 98 11.35 7.95 12.42
C LYS A 98 11.70 7.89 10.93
N ILE A 99 12.35 8.92 10.41
CA ILE A 99 12.91 8.90 9.05
C ILE A 99 13.92 7.76 8.94
N GLN A 100 13.90 7.04 7.84
CA GLN A 100 14.85 5.98 7.52
C GLN A 100 15.54 6.28 6.20
N THR A 101 16.83 6.00 6.16
CA THR A 101 17.65 6.08 4.94
C THR A 101 18.28 4.71 4.70
N PRO A 102 17.53 3.77 4.08
CA PRO A 102 18.05 2.44 3.86
C PRO A 102 19.28 2.47 2.94
N ASN A 103 20.31 1.72 3.31
CA ASN A 103 21.50 1.57 2.47
C ASN A 103 21.17 0.59 1.32
N PHE A 104 20.65 1.17 0.25
CA PHE A 104 20.26 0.41 -0.94
C PHE A 104 21.31 0.68 -2.04
N LYS A 105 22.37 -0.13 -2.03
CA LYS A 105 23.41 -0.07 -3.06
C LYS A 105 22.88 -0.62 -4.38
N LYS A 106 23.11 0.10 -5.46
CA LYS A 106 22.72 -0.20 -6.85
C LYS A 106 21.24 0.07 -7.15
N ILE A 107 20.93 1.31 -7.22
CA ILE A 107 19.69 1.72 -7.87
C ILE A 107 20.12 2.48 -9.12
N GLY A 108 19.76 1.95 -10.29
CA GLY A 108 19.71 2.76 -11.51
C GLY A 108 18.69 3.90 -11.32
N SER A 109 18.35 4.60 -12.37
CA SER A 109 17.29 5.62 -12.29
C SER A 109 15.95 4.94 -12.08
N TYR A 110 15.26 5.28 -10.98
CA TYR A 110 13.93 4.79 -10.63
C TYR A 110 12.96 5.96 -10.46
N ARG A 111 11.70 5.72 -10.76
CA ARG A 111 10.60 6.61 -10.42
C ARG A 111 9.67 5.94 -9.41
N ASP A 112 9.07 6.73 -8.53
CA ASP A 112 8.04 6.21 -7.62
C ASP A 112 6.68 6.21 -8.32
N LEU A 113 6.03 5.05 -8.41
CA LEU A 113 4.69 4.91 -8.98
C LEU A 113 3.60 5.56 -8.11
N LEU A 114 3.85 5.70 -6.81
CA LEU A 114 2.91 6.31 -5.86
C LEU A 114 3.03 7.84 -5.85
N ASN A 115 4.21 8.36 -6.24
CA ASN A 115 4.45 9.80 -6.34
C ASN A 115 5.34 10.07 -7.56
N SER A 116 4.72 10.37 -8.69
CA SER A 116 5.40 10.60 -9.98
C SER A 116 6.46 11.71 -9.96
N ASN A 117 6.41 12.61 -8.99
CA ASN A 117 7.39 13.69 -8.82
C ASN A 117 8.68 13.22 -8.13
N LEU A 118 8.68 12.05 -7.49
CA LEU A 118 9.87 11.48 -6.87
C LEU A 118 10.61 10.61 -7.88
N LYS A 119 11.76 11.12 -8.33
CA LYS A 119 12.73 10.40 -9.16
C LYS A 119 13.97 10.14 -8.33
N PHE A 120 14.42 8.90 -8.30
CA PHE A 120 15.66 8.49 -7.65
C PHE A 120 16.70 8.24 -8.73
N ARG A 121 17.80 8.99 -8.70
CA ARG A 121 18.97 8.80 -9.60
C ARG A 121 19.95 7.83 -8.95
N GLU A 122 20.76 7.19 -9.77
CA GLU A 122 21.87 6.36 -9.29
C GLU A 122 22.77 7.17 -8.33
N GLY A 123 23.15 6.56 -7.21
CA GLY A 123 23.94 7.20 -6.16
C GLY A 123 23.15 8.01 -5.14
N ASN A 124 21.87 8.30 -5.37
CA ASN A 124 21.05 9.01 -4.39
C ASN A 124 20.49 8.05 -3.33
N SER A 125 20.58 8.47 -2.07
CA SER A 125 19.94 7.74 -0.96
C SER A 125 18.43 7.86 -1.04
N VAL A 126 17.71 6.75 -0.79
CA VAL A 126 16.26 6.74 -0.63
C VAL A 126 15.94 7.21 0.79
N ILE A 127 15.24 8.33 0.92
CA ILE A 127 14.79 8.83 2.22
C ILE A 127 13.30 8.50 2.36
N LEU A 128 12.95 7.73 3.38
CA LEU A 128 11.58 7.36 3.70
C LEU A 128 11.10 8.08 4.96
N LYS A 129 10.05 8.88 4.82
CA LYS A 129 9.36 9.50 5.97
C LYS A 129 8.73 8.40 6.86
N PRO A 130 8.33 8.72 8.10
CA PRO A 130 7.60 7.79 8.95
C PRO A 130 6.43 7.14 8.21
N PHE A 131 6.35 5.81 8.28
CA PHE A 131 5.29 4.97 7.67
C PHE A 131 5.09 5.17 6.16
N GLN A 132 6.05 5.78 5.47
CA GLN A 132 5.99 5.97 4.02
C GLN A 132 6.23 4.66 3.28
N THR A 133 5.43 4.45 2.23
CA THR A 133 5.64 3.41 1.23
C THR A 133 6.01 4.05 -0.11
N VAL A 134 6.93 3.43 -0.84
CA VAL A 134 7.31 3.78 -2.21
C VAL A 134 7.30 2.53 -3.10
N TRP A 135 6.92 2.69 -4.37
CA TRP A 135 6.97 1.64 -5.39
C TRP A 135 7.89 2.10 -6.53
N LEU A 136 9.14 1.71 -6.43
CA LEU A 136 10.19 2.15 -7.36
C LEU A 136 10.24 1.26 -8.58
N THR A 137 10.05 1.84 -9.77
CA THR A 137 10.15 1.14 -11.05
C THR A 137 11.27 1.73 -11.90
N ASN A 138 11.90 0.88 -12.69
CA ASN A 138 12.94 1.23 -13.67
C ASN A 138 12.38 1.52 -15.08
N ASN A 139 11.07 1.54 -15.22
CA ASN A 139 10.38 1.82 -16.50
C ASN A 139 9.66 3.16 -16.43
#